data_dc4e9b2205f3b521d3ccecbdba343173
#
_entry.id   dc4e9b2205f3b521d3ccecbdba343173
#
_cell.length_a   1.000
_cell.length_b   1.000
_cell.length_c   1.000
_cell.angle_alpha   90.00
_cell.angle_beta   90.00
_cell.angle_gamma   90.00
#
_symmetry.space_group_name_H-M   'P 1'
#
loop_
_entity.id
_entity.type
_entity.pdbx_description
1 polymer ?
#
loop_
_entity_poly.entity_id
_entity_poly.type
_entity_poly.pdbx_seq_one_letter_code
_entity_poly.pdbx_strand_id
1 'polypeptide(L)' 'MVNLLGAAAGEGAPAGREAALAVPETHLHVYGKRLSARGRKMGHVTALGPDLDTARQRAEQAAACIRFGAEAEP' A
#
# COMPACT_ATOMS: atom_id res chain seq x y z
N MET A 1 -9.89 -3.58 -4.54
CA MET A 1 -8.92 -3.75 -3.44
C MET A 1 -7.61 -4.29 -3.98
N VAL A 2 -6.52 -3.70 -3.54
CA VAL A 2 -5.18 -4.14 -3.92
C VAL A 2 -4.43 -4.58 -2.65
N ASN A 3 -3.90 -5.79 -2.67
CA ASN A 3 -3.10 -6.29 -1.56
C ASN A 3 -1.73 -5.62 -1.56
N LEU A 4 -1.25 -5.29 -0.37
CA LEU A 4 0.09 -4.72 -0.19
C LEU A 4 1.00 -5.82 0.35
N LEU A 5 2.03 -6.13 -0.43
CA LEU A 5 2.96 -7.20 -0.08
C LEU A 5 4.29 -6.61 0.34
N GLY A 6 4.97 -7.32 1.23
CA GLY A 6 6.31 -6.93 1.62
C GLY A 6 7.26 -6.95 0.45
N ALA A 7 8.07 -5.91 0.30
CA ALA A 7 9.07 -5.84 -0.76
C ALA A 7 10.34 -6.57 -0.37
N ALA A 8 10.67 -6.56 0.94
CA ALA A 8 11.87 -7.18 1.47
C ALA A 8 11.71 -7.42 2.96
N ALA A 9 12.62 -8.16 3.56
CA ALA A 9 12.66 -8.31 5.00
C ALA A 9 13.00 -6.96 5.64
N GLY A 10 12.40 -6.68 6.79
CA GLY A 10 12.63 -5.45 7.50
C GLY A 10 11.51 -5.13 8.45
N GLU A 11 11.37 -3.86 8.81
CA GLU A 11 10.31 -3.43 9.68
C GLU A 11 8.96 -3.50 8.97
N GLY A 12 7.92 -3.78 9.73
CA GLY A 12 6.56 -3.87 9.20
C GLY A 12 5.87 -2.52 9.00
N ALA A 13 6.51 -1.42 9.38
CA ALA A 13 5.93 -0.09 9.17
C ALA A 13 6.01 0.32 7.71
N PRO A 14 4.93 0.83 7.14
CA PRO A 14 4.94 1.22 5.73
C PRO A 14 5.65 2.55 5.51
N ALA A 15 6.30 2.68 4.35
CA ALA A 15 6.79 3.94 3.83
C ALA A 15 5.84 4.42 2.74
N GLY A 16 5.72 5.73 2.58
CA GLY A 16 4.91 6.32 1.52
C GLY A 16 3.44 6.52 1.85
N ARG A 17 3.06 6.44 3.12
CA ARG A 17 1.66 6.57 3.53
C ARG A 17 1.04 7.90 3.11
N GLU A 18 1.77 9.00 3.24
CA GLU A 18 1.24 10.31 2.90
C GLU A 18 0.91 10.42 1.42
N ALA A 19 1.81 9.91 0.57
CA ALA A 19 1.57 9.93 -0.87
C ALA A 19 0.36 9.05 -1.24
N ALA A 20 0.24 7.90 -0.62
CA ALA A 20 -0.91 7.01 -0.87
C ALA A 20 -2.22 7.66 -0.46
N LEU A 21 -2.24 8.31 0.70
CA LEU A 21 -3.45 8.93 1.22
C LEU A 21 -3.85 10.20 0.45
N ALA A 22 -2.94 10.75 -0.35
CA ALA A 22 -3.25 11.86 -1.23
C ALA A 22 -4.08 11.44 -2.44
N VAL A 23 -4.15 10.15 -2.75
CA VAL A 23 -4.99 9.68 -3.84
C VAL A 23 -6.45 9.72 -3.39
N PRO A 24 -7.35 10.39 -4.16
CA PRO A 24 -8.74 10.56 -3.72
C PRO A 24 -9.48 9.24 -3.54
N GLU A 25 -10.38 9.22 -2.58
CA GLU A 25 -11.30 8.10 -2.35
C GLU A 25 -10.60 6.77 -2.12
N THR A 26 -9.43 6.80 -1.47
CA THR A 26 -8.71 5.57 -1.11
C THR A 26 -8.65 5.41 0.39
N HIS A 27 -8.64 4.14 0.82
CA HIS A 27 -8.55 3.76 2.21
C HIS A 27 -7.42 2.75 2.37
N LEU A 28 -6.49 3.07 3.25
CA LEU A 28 -5.33 2.24 3.53
C LEU A 28 -5.55 1.45 4.80
N HIS A 29 -5.37 0.14 4.72
CA HIS A 29 -5.44 -0.76 5.87
C HIS A 29 -4.10 -1.46 6.03
N VAL A 30 -3.44 -1.21 7.15
CA VAL A 30 -2.16 -1.83 7.49
C VAL A 30 -2.42 -2.83 8.61
N TYR A 31 -1.93 -4.06 8.44
CA TYR A 31 -2.22 -5.13 9.38
C TYR A 31 -1.44 -5.04 10.68
N GLY A 32 -0.46 -4.15 10.77
CA GLY A 32 0.29 -3.94 12.00
C GLY A 32 1.33 -5.01 12.29
N LYS A 33 1.79 -5.74 11.28
CA LYS A 33 2.81 -6.76 11.46
C LYS A 33 4.14 -6.10 11.80
N ARG A 34 4.86 -6.71 12.73
CA ARG A 34 6.14 -6.16 13.19
C ARG A 34 7.23 -6.23 12.13
N LEU A 35 7.23 -7.30 11.37
CA LEU A 35 8.27 -7.54 10.38
C LEU A 35 7.66 -7.76 9.01
N SER A 36 8.33 -7.23 8.01
CA SER A 36 8.02 -7.46 6.61
C SER A 36 8.89 -8.61 6.10
N ALA A 37 8.36 -9.33 5.11
CA ALA A 37 9.12 -10.32 4.36
C ALA A 37 8.61 -10.24 2.93
N ARG A 38 9.46 -10.61 1.99
CA ARG A 38 9.11 -10.58 0.59
C ARG A 38 7.86 -11.42 0.33
N GLY A 39 6.85 -10.82 -0.27
CA GLY A 39 5.60 -11.49 -0.60
C GLY A 39 4.62 -11.65 0.55
N ARG A 40 4.99 -11.23 1.76
CA ARG A 40 4.08 -11.28 2.91
C ARG A 40 2.99 -10.23 2.76
N LYS A 41 1.75 -10.61 3.06
CA LYS A 41 0.64 -9.65 3.04
C LYS A 41 0.77 -8.71 4.24
N MET A 42 0.95 -7.43 3.95
CA MET A 42 1.17 -6.40 4.97
C MET A 42 -0.02 -5.48 5.14
N GLY A 43 -0.91 -5.44 4.18
CA GLY A 43 -2.09 -4.60 4.23
C GLY A 43 -2.84 -4.64 2.92
N HIS A 44 -3.74 -3.68 2.73
CA HIS A 44 -4.44 -3.54 1.46
C HIS A 44 -4.93 -2.11 1.28
N VAL A 45 -5.20 -1.75 0.04
CA VAL A 45 -5.81 -0.47 -0.33
C VAL A 45 -7.17 -0.75 -0.94
N THR A 46 -8.18 -0.03 -0.46
CA THR A 46 -9.51 -0.03 -1.04
C THR A 46 -9.76 1.34 -1.66
N ALA A 47 -10.40 1.39 -2.80
CA ALA A 47 -10.71 2.66 -3.45
C ALA A 47 -12.15 2.66 -3.96
N LEU A 48 -12.72 3.86 -4.01
CA LEU A 48 -14.03 4.12 -4.56
C LEU A 48 -13.90 4.99 -5.80
N GLY A 49 -14.85 4.89 -6.70
CA GLY A 49 -14.87 5.71 -7.90
C GLY A 49 -16.22 5.59 -8.59
N PRO A 50 -16.47 6.47 -9.60
CA PRO A 50 -17.74 6.46 -10.33
C PRO A 50 -17.92 5.19 -11.17
N ASP A 51 -16.85 4.50 -11.46
CA ASP A 51 -16.87 3.22 -12.17
C ASP A 51 -15.73 2.34 -11.67
N LEU A 52 -15.76 1.08 -12.09
CA LEU A 52 -14.80 0.09 -11.65
C LEU A 52 -13.37 0.42 -12.08
N ASP A 53 -13.21 0.93 -13.29
CA ASP A 53 -11.88 1.27 -13.81
C ASP A 53 -11.24 2.40 -13.02
N THR A 54 -12.00 3.44 -12.70
CA THR A 54 -11.50 4.56 -11.91
C THR A 54 -11.12 4.10 -10.51
N ALA A 55 -11.98 3.30 -9.88
CA ALA A 55 -11.69 2.77 -8.55
C ALA A 55 -10.42 1.94 -8.55
N ARG A 56 -10.24 1.09 -9.55
CA ARG A 56 -9.04 0.26 -9.67
C ARG A 56 -7.79 1.10 -9.87
N GLN A 57 -7.85 2.11 -10.75
CA GLN A 57 -6.72 3.00 -10.98
C GLN A 57 -6.30 3.71 -9.70
N ARG A 58 -7.26 4.18 -8.93
CA ARG A 58 -6.99 4.85 -7.65
C ARG A 58 -6.32 3.91 -6.66
N ALA A 59 -6.83 2.67 -6.55
CA ALA A 59 -6.25 1.68 -5.66
C ALA A 59 -4.83 1.33 -6.06
N GLU A 60 -4.58 1.13 -7.35
CA GLU A 60 -3.25 0.79 -7.85
C GLU A 60 -2.28 1.96 -7.66
N GLN A 61 -2.74 3.18 -7.90
CA GLN A 61 -1.91 4.36 -7.70
C GLN A 61 -1.50 4.52 -6.24
N ALA A 62 -2.44 4.35 -5.32
CA ALA A 62 -2.14 4.43 -3.90
C ALA A 62 -1.20 3.30 -3.47
N ALA A 63 -1.47 2.08 -3.93
CA ALA A 63 -0.65 0.92 -3.58
C ALA A 63 0.79 1.08 -4.06
N ALA A 64 0.99 1.69 -5.22
CA ALA A 64 2.33 1.93 -5.75
C ALA A 64 3.17 2.87 -4.90
N CYS A 65 2.53 3.67 -4.05
CA CYS A 65 3.23 4.59 -3.15
C CYS A 65 3.73 3.92 -1.88
N ILE A 66 3.22 2.74 -1.54
CA ILE A 66 3.47 2.09 -0.26
C ILE A 66 4.55 1.02 -0.41
N ARG A 67 5.50 1.00 0.52
CA ARG A 67 6.53 -0.03 0.58
C ARG A 67 6.69 -0.54 2.00
N PHE A 68 6.89 -1.85 2.11
CA PHE A 68 7.17 -2.51 3.39
C PHE A 68 8.53 -3.17 3.30
N GLY A 69 9.38 -2.92 4.27
CA GLY A 69 10.70 -3.56 4.36
C GLY A 69 11.72 -3.05 3.36
N ALA A 70 11.35 -2.13 2.50
CA ALA A 70 12.30 -1.56 1.55
C ALA A 70 13.20 -0.56 2.24
N GLU A 71 14.48 -0.56 1.86
CA GLU A 71 15.38 0.49 2.28
C GLU A 71 14.90 1.82 1.73
N ALA A 72 15.14 2.88 2.48
CA ALA A 72 14.89 4.21 1.96
C ALA A 72 15.77 4.41 0.74
N GLU A 73 15.16 4.61 -0.39
CA GLU A 73 15.92 4.81 -1.61
C GLU A 73 16.56 6.18 -1.63
N PRO A 74 17.81 6.24 -1.98
CA PRO A 74 18.47 7.53 -2.17
C PRO A 74 17.86 8.28 -3.32
#